data_e4117565605f0ccc65ceb585dd5bd56f
#
_entry.id   e4117565605f0ccc65ceb585dd5bd56f
#
_cell.length_a   1.000
_cell.length_b   1.000
_cell.length_c   1.000
_cell.angle_alpha   90.00
_cell.angle_beta   90.00
_cell.angle_gamma   90.00
#
_symmetry.space_group_name_H-M   'P 1'
#
loop_
_entity.id
_entity.type
_entity.pdbx_description
1 polymer ?
#
loop_
_entity_poly.entity_id
_entity_poly.type
_entity_poly.pdbx_seq_one_letter_code
_entity_poly.pdbx_strand_id
1 'polypeptide(L)'
;MKEIAGEINRDYVGQEIMLVSVLRGSFVFMADLCRRIDLPCTVDFMAVSSYGGGTSASGQVQITKDLSSDITGKNIIVVEDILDSGNTLSYLLKVLEQRSPASIRLCTLLDKPERRVKPVEVHYSGF
;
A
#
# COMPACT_ATOMS: atom_id res chain seq x y z
N MET A 1 -11.81 -3.07 10.47
CA MET A 1 -11.37 -1.70 10.19
C MET A 1 -10.83 -0.99 11.43
N LYS A 2 -11.62 -0.95 12.49
CA LYS A 2 -11.15 -0.37 13.75
C LYS A 2 -9.87 -1.00 14.25
N GLU A 3 -9.74 -2.31 14.10
CA GLU A 3 -8.59 -3.04 14.60
C GLU A 3 -7.32 -2.66 13.86
N ILE A 4 -7.41 -2.53 12.54
CA ILE A 4 -6.26 -2.11 11.72
C ILE A 4 -5.82 -0.71 12.12
N ALA A 5 -6.76 0.22 12.22
CA ALA A 5 -6.44 1.59 12.61
C ALA A 5 -5.83 1.64 14.00
N GLY A 6 -6.34 0.83 14.93
CA GLY A 6 -5.80 0.74 16.28
C GLY A 6 -4.36 0.26 16.29
N GLU A 7 -4.03 -0.74 15.47
CA GLU A 7 -2.66 -1.23 15.37
C GLU A 7 -1.73 -0.16 14.82
N ILE A 8 -2.16 0.54 13.78
CA ILE A 8 -1.36 1.60 13.18
C ILE A 8 -1.14 2.75 14.18
N ASN A 9 -2.19 3.15 14.88
CA ASN A 9 -2.09 4.22 15.87
C ASN A 9 -1.10 3.86 16.98
N ARG A 10 -1.06 2.59 17.38
CA ARG A 10 -0.11 2.12 18.39
C ARG A 10 1.31 2.10 17.86
N ASP A 11 1.50 1.57 16.65
CA ASP A 11 2.83 1.35 16.10
C ASP A 11 3.55 2.66 15.78
N TYR A 12 2.80 3.71 15.51
CA TYR A 12 3.38 4.98 15.08
C TYR A 12 3.08 6.13 16.05
N VAL A 13 2.81 5.81 17.31
CA VAL A 13 2.55 6.83 18.34
C VAL A 13 3.62 7.92 18.29
N GLY A 14 3.20 9.18 18.22
CA GLY A 14 4.10 10.30 18.19
C GLY A 14 4.76 10.57 16.86
N GLN A 15 4.37 9.83 15.82
CA GLN A 15 4.97 9.96 14.49
C GLN A 15 3.92 10.38 13.46
N GLU A 16 4.41 10.95 12.38
CA GLU A 16 3.58 11.28 11.24
C GLU A 16 3.66 10.14 10.23
N ILE A 17 2.53 9.82 9.58
CA ILE A 17 2.49 8.78 8.57
C ILE A 17 1.90 9.31 7.27
N MET A 18 2.24 8.65 6.16
CA MET A 18 1.61 8.90 4.86
C MET A 18 0.96 7.62 4.40
N LEU A 19 -0.34 7.68 4.11
CA LEU A 19 -1.07 6.56 3.53
C LEU A 19 -1.02 6.71 2.02
N VAL A 20 -0.58 5.67 1.34
CA VAL A 20 -0.50 5.65 -0.12
C VAL A 20 -1.53 4.63 -0.61
N SER A 21 -2.56 5.11 -1.28
CA SER A 21 -3.61 4.25 -1.81
C SER A 21 -3.26 3.85 -3.24
N VAL A 22 -3.37 2.56 -3.53
CA VAL A 22 -3.18 2.06 -4.88
C VAL A 22 -4.55 2.02 -5.55
N LEU A 23 -4.75 2.95 -6.47
CA LEU A 23 -6.03 3.12 -7.14
C LEU A 23 -6.32 1.92 -8.04
N ARG A 24 -7.57 1.57 -8.29
CA ARG A 24 -8.74 2.36 -7.87
C ARG A 24 -9.53 1.65 -6.77
N GLY A 25 -9.41 0.32 -6.68
CA GLY A 25 -10.24 -0.46 -5.77
C GLY A 25 -10.07 -0.09 -4.32
N SER A 26 -8.91 0.41 -3.93
CA SER A 26 -8.62 0.66 -2.53
C SER A 26 -9.18 1.97 -1.98
N PHE A 27 -9.80 2.83 -2.80
CA PHE A 27 -10.10 4.17 -2.31
C PHE A 27 -11.16 4.19 -1.20
N VAL A 28 -12.14 3.30 -1.23
CA VAL A 28 -13.16 3.23 -0.18
C VAL A 28 -12.54 2.76 1.13
N PHE A 29 -11.72 1.72 1.07
CA PHE A 29 -10.99 1.23 2.22
C PHE A 29 -10.08 2.32 2.78
N MET A 30 -9.36 3.02 1.91
CA MET A 30 -8.49 4.12 2.31
C MET A 30 -9.27 5.20 3.03
N ALA A 31 -10.43 5.59 2.50
CA ALA A 31 -11.26 6.62 3.11
C ALA A 31 -11.73 6.21 4.51
N ASP A 32 -12.14 4.97 4.67
CA ASP A 32 -12.56 4.47 5.97
C ASP A 32 -11.39 4.40 6.94
N LEU A 33 -10.25 3.95 6.47
CA LEU A 33 -9.06 3.81 7.31
C LEU A 33 -8.57 5.17 7.78
N CYS A 34 -8.43 6.14 6.88
CA CYS A 34 -7.85 7.42 7.25
C CYS A 34 -8.71 8.17 8.27
N ARG A 35 -10.03 7.96 8.25
CA ARG A 35 -10.89 8.59 9.26
C ARG A 35 -10.70 8.03 10.65
N ARG A 36 -10.07 6.88 10.79
CA ARG A 36 -9.85 6.21 12.07
C ARG A 36 -8.42 6.32 12.57
N ILE A 37 -7.56 6.97 11.78
CA ILE A 37 -6.18 7.21 12.19
C ILE A 37 -6.14 8.48 13.05
N ASP A 38 -5.56 8.36 14.23
CA ASP A 38 -5.47 9.46 15.21
C ASP A 38 -4.12 10.18 15.16
N LEU A 39 -3.31 9.88 14.17
CA LEU A 39 -1.97 10.45 14.03
C LEU A 39 -1.98 11.51 12.95
N PRO A 40 -0.99 12.44 12.96
CA PRO A 40 -0.80 13.30 11.81
C PRO A 40 -0.62 12.43 10.57
N CYS A 41 -1.47 12.62 9.58
CA CYS A 41 -1.57 11.71 8.45
C CYS A 41 -1.80 12.48 7.17
N THR A 42 -0.97 12.18 6.17
CA THR A 42 -1.20 12.67 4.82
C THR A 42 -1.61 11.49 3.93
N VAL A 43 -2.23 11.79 2.81
CA VAL A 43 -2.75 10.77 1.89
C VAL A 43 -2.24 11.09 0.50
N ASP A 44 -1.77 10.07 -0.21
CA ASP A 44 -1.37 10.20 -1.59
C ASP A 44 -1.84 8.97 -2.35
N PHE A 45 -1.75 9.01 -3.67
CA PHE A 45 -2.31 7.97 -4.52
C PHE A 45 -1.33 7.58 -5.60
N MET A 46 -1.34 6.28 -5.95
CA MET A 46 -0.63 5.77 -7.10
C MET A 46 -1.57 4.92 -7.93
N ALA A 47 -1.35 4.88 -9.22
CA ALA A 47 -2.08 3.99 -10.10
C ALA A 47 -1.09 3.22 -10.95
N VAL A 48 -1.35 1.93 -11.13
CA VAL A 48 -0.49 1.06 -11.92
C VAL A 48 -1.36 0.25 -12.87
N SER A 49 -0.77 -0.18 -13.97
CA SER A 49 -1.44 -1.09 -14.89
C SER A 49 -0.49 -2.22 -15.24
N SER A 50 -1.07 -3.39 -15.47
CA SER A 50 -0.30 -4.52 -15.98
C SER A 50 -0.23 -4.42 -17.49
N TYR A 51 0.96 -4.55 -18.02
CA TYR A 51 1.18 -4.53 -19.45
C TYR A 51 0.98 -5.92 -20.02
N GLY A 52 0.49 -6.00 -21.25
CA GLY A 52 0.40 -7.29 -21.92
C GLY A 52 -0.90 -8.01 -21.72
N GLY A 53 -1.99 -7.28 -21.53
CA GLY A 53 -3.32 -7.86 -21.58
C GLY A 53 -3.58 -8.92 -20.55
N GLY A 54 -2.99 -8.83 -19.43
CA GLY A 54 -3.31 -9.71 -18.32
C GLY A 54 -2.63 -11.06 -18.35
N THR A 55 -1.95 -11.40 -19.39
CA THR A 55 -1.20 -12.64 -19.37
C THR A 55 0.09 -12.49 -18.59
N SER A 56 0.48 -11.32 -18.32
CA SER A 56 1.55 -10.94 -17.40
C SER A 56 2.73 -11.90 -17.30
N ALA A 57 2.90 -12.76 -18.26
CA ALA A 57 4.05 -13.63 -18.27
C ALA A 57 5.33 -12.79 -18.24
N SER A 58 5.26 -11.60 -18.79
CA SER A 58 6.37 -10.65 -18.75
C SER A 58 6.50 -9.98 -17.39
N GLY A 59 5.45 -10.00 -16.58
CA GLY A 59 5.46 -9.33 -15.28
C GLY A 59 5.62 -7.83 -15.37
N GLN A 60 5.35 -7.24 -16.50
CA GLN A 60 5.55 -5.81 -16.67
C GLN A 60 4.42 -5.02 -16.03
N VAL A 61 4.81 -4.08 -15.19
CA VAL A 61 3.90 -3.18 -14.49
C VAL A 61 4.32 -1.76 -14.83
N GLN A 62 3.34 -0.94 -15.15
CA GLN A 62 3.59 0.45 -15.49
C GLN A 62 2.89 1.36 -14.50
N ILE A 63 3.60 2.35 -13.97
CA ILE A 63 3.01 3.36 -13.11
C ILE A 63 2.35 4.40 -14.01
N THR A 64 1.03 4.49 -13.94
CA THR A 64 0.26 5.45 -14.74
C THR A 64 0.00 6.74 -13.99
N LYS A 65 0.05 6.70 -12.66
CA LYS A 65 0.03 7.89 -11.82
C LYS A 65 1.01 7.69 -10.69
N ASP A 66 1.95 8.59 -10.55
CA ASP A 66 2.93 8.55 -9.49
C ASP A 66 2.52 9.47 -8.34
N LEU A 67 3.24 9.34 -7.23
CA LEU A 67 3.03 10.17 -6.05
C LEU A 67 3.21 11.65 -6.37
N SER A 68 2.45 12.48 -5.67
CA SER A 68 2.57 13.93 -5.78
C SER A 68 3.60 14.48 -4.81
N SER A 69 4.06 13.69 -3.86
CA SER A 69 4.94 14.13 -2.78
C SER A 69 6.24 13.34 -2.78
N ASP A 70 7.28 13.97 -2.22
CA ASP A 70 8.55 13.32 -1.93
C ASP A 70 8.38 12.51 -0.64
N ILE A 71 8.76 11.23 -0.66
CA ILE A 71 8.59 10.35 0.49
C ILE A 71 9.88 10.11 1.26
N THR A 72 10.95 10.81 0.90
CA THR A 72 12.24 10.65 1.60
C THR A 72 12.06 10.89 3.10
N GLY A 73 12.49 9.92 3.90
CA GLY A 73 12.42 10.02 5.35
C GLY A 73 11.05 9.91 5.98
N LYS A 74 10.03 9.56 5.20
CA LYS A 74 8.66 9.48 5.70
C LYS A 74 8.28 8.04 6.02
N ASN A 75 7.33 7.88 6.95
CA ASN A 75 6.76 6.58 7.27
C ASN A 75 5.59 6.33 6.33
N ILE A 76 5.72 5.33 5.48
CA ILE A 76 4.77 5.06 4.40
C ILE A 76 3.98 3.80 4.74
N ILE A 77 2.66 3.87 4.59
CA ILE A 77 1.81 2.69 4.65
C ILE A 77 1.07 2.61 3.31
N VAL A 78 1.37 1.56 2.55
CA VAL A 78 0.71 1.30 1.28
C VAL A 78 -0.61 0.60 1.57
N VAL A 79 -1.68 1.11 1.01
CA VAL A 79 -3.04 0.61 1.28
C VAL A 79 -3.59 -0.02 0.01
N GLU A 80 -3.96 -1.29 0.10
CA GLU A 80 -4.54 -2.06 -0.99
C GLU A 80 -5.77 -2.80 -0.49
N ASP A 81 -6.82 -2.91 -1.32
CA ASP A 81 -8.01 -3.61 -0.87
C ASP A 81 -7.83 -5.13 -0.89
N ILE A 82 -7.28 -5.69 -1.96
CA ILE A 82 -7.07 -7.12 -2.09
C ILE A 82 -5.63 -7.40 -2.51
N LEU A 83 -4.95 -8.23 -1.74
CA LEU A 83 -3.61 -8.70 -2.10
C LEU A 83 -3.74 -10.12 -2.63
N ASP A 84 -3.43 -10.29 -3.90
CA ASP A 84 -3.62 -11.54 -4.63
C ASP A 84 -2.25 -12.16 -4.94
N SER A 85 -1.81 -12.12 -6.19
CA SER A 85 -0.55 -12.75 -6.61
C SER A 85 0.68 -12.06 -6.05
N GLY A 86 0.58 -10.78 -5.74
CA GLY A 86 1.70 -9.99 -5.26
C GLY A 86 2.58 -9.40 -6.35
N ASN A 87 2.30 -9.70 -7.62
CA ASN A 87 3.13 -9.20 -8.74
C ASN A 87 3.21 -7.69 -8.76
N THR A 88 2.07 -7.03 -8.75
CA THR A 88 2.02 -5.57 -8.81
C THR A 88 2.59 -4.93 -7.56
N LEU A 89 2.18 -5.43 -6.40
CA LEU A 89 2.63 -4.87 -5.12
C LEU A 89 4.12 -5.07 -4.90
N SER A 90 4.64 -6.23 -5.28
CA SER A 90 6.07 -6.51 -5.17
C SER A 90 6.88 -5.47 -5.95
N TYR A 91 6.47 -5.18 -7.18
CA TYR A 91 7.14 -4.18 -8.01
C TYR A 91 7.02 -2.78 -7.38
N LEU A 92 5.81 -2.43 -6.97
CA LEU A 92 5.53 -1.11 -6.43
C LEU A 92 6.33 -0.85 -5.16
N LEU A 93 6.39 -1.83 -4.26
CA LEU A 93 7.15 -1.68 -3.03
C LEU A 93 8.64 -1.49 -3.30
N LYS A 94 9.18 -2.18 -4.29
CA LYS A 94 10.58 -1.98 -4.67
C LYS A 94 10.84 -0.58 -5.18
N VAL A 95 9.93 -0.05 -5.98
CA VAL A 95 10.05 1.31 -6.48
C VAL A 95 10.06 2.31 -5.33
N LEU A 96 9.14 2.14 -4.38
CA LEU A 96 9.04 3.04 -3.24
C LEU A 96 10.26 2.94 -2.32
N GLU A 97 10.79 1.73 -2.12
CA GLU A 97 11.98 1.54 -1.29
C GLU A 97 13.17 2.31 -1.83
N GLN A 98 13.27 2.44 -3.15
CA GLN A 98 14.38 3.17 -3.78
C GLN A 98 14.31 4.67 -3.54
N ARG A 99 13.20 5.17 -3.02
CA ARG A 99 13.01 6.60 -2.74
C ARG A 99 13.35 6.96 -1.30
N SER A 100 13.97 6.05 -0.58
CA SER A 100 14.52 6.26 0.77
C SER A 100 13.50 6.73 1.81
N PRO A 101 12.35 6.06 1.95
CA PRO A 101 11.45 6.35 3.04
C PRO A 101 12.05 5.89 4.37
N ALA A 102 11.54 6.42 5.48
CA ALA A 102 11.97 5.95 6.80
C ALA A 102 11.48 4.53 7.05
N SER A 103 10.26 4.21 6.61
CA SER A 103 9.71 2.86 6.71
C SER A 103 8.63 2.68 5.65
N ILE A 104 8.40 1.43 5.26
CA ILE A 104 7.30 1.05 4.38
C ILE A 104 6.60 -0.14 4.99
N ARG A 105 5.28 -0.05 5.11
CA ARG A 105 4.45 -1.17 5.53
C ARG A 105 3.28 -1.32 4.58
N LEU A 106 2.72 -2.52 4.53
CA LEU A 106 1.59 -2.83 3.66
C LEU A 106 0.36 -3.15 4.49
N CYS A 107 -0.74 -2.49 4.15
CA CYS A 107 -2.03 -2.71 4.78
C CYS A 107 -3.00 -3.16 3.70
N THR A 108 -3.67 -4.29 3.91
CA THR A 108 -4.66 -4.80 2.97
C THR A 108 -5.94 -5.18 3.69
N LEU A 109 -7.06 -4.97 3.04
CA LEU A 109 -8.35 -5.39 3.59
C LEU A 109 -8.49 -6.91 3.51
N LEU A 110 -8.13 -7.49 2.37
CA LEU A 110 -8.24 -8.93 2.14
C LEU A 110 -6.93 -9.47 1.59
N ASP A 111 -6.31 -10.38 2.35
CA ASP A 111 -5.09 -11.04 1.93
C ASP A 111 -5.43 -12.45 1.45
N LYS A 112 -4.99 -12.81 0.24
CA LYS A 112 -5.19 -14.13 -0.32
C LYS A 112 -3.84 -14.82 -0.51
N PRO A 113 -3.23 -15.31 0.57
CA PRO A 113 -1.89 -15.89 0.47
C PRO A 113 -1.80 -17.11 -0.44
N GLU A 114 -2.89 -17.85 -0.61
CA GLU A 114 -2.92 -19.02 -1.48
C GLU A 114 -2.75 -18.66 -2.96
N ARG A 115 -2.94 -17.41 -3.31
CA ARG A 115 -2.78 -16.94 -4.70
C ARG A 115 -1.45 -16.26 -4.93
N ARG A 116 -0.59 -16.26 -3.93
CA ARG A 116 0.67 -15.52 -4.00
C ARG A 116 1.63 -16.15 -4.98
N VAL A 117 2.17 -15.34 -5.89
CA VAL A 117 3.20 -15.74 -6.85
C VAL A 117 4.54 -15.15 -6.43
N LYS A 118 4.54 -13.90 -5.97
CA LYS A 118 5.75 -13.25 -5.46
C LYS A 118 5.57 -12.93 -3.99
N PRO A 119 6.60 -13.17 -3.16
CA PRO A 119 6.48 -12.91 -1.73
C PRO A 119 6.29 -11.42 -1.45
N VAL A 120 5.33 -11.12 -0.60
CA VAL A 120 5.05 -9.76 -0.15
C VAL A 120 4.71 -9.86 1.33
N GLU A 121 5.40 -9.06 2.13
CA GLU A 121 5.13 -9.03 3.56
C GLU A 121 3.93 -8.14 3.84
N VAL A 122 2.94 -8.66 4.57
CA VAL A 122 1.74 -7.93 4.94
C VAL A 122 1.86 -7.57 6.42
N HIS A 123 1.76 -6.30 6.75
CA HIS A 123 1.89 -5.82 8.13
C HIS A 123 0.54 -5.66 8.81
N TYR A 124 -0.47 -5.27 8.05
CA TYR A 124 -1.82 -5.10 8.58
C TYR A 124 -2.82 -5.74 7.61
N SER A 125 -3.71 -6.56 8.15
CA SER A 125 -4.69 -7.26 7.32
C SER A 125 -6.05 -7.27 8.02
N GLY A 126 -7.12 -7.01 7.25
CA GLY A 126 -8.47 -7.06 7.75
C GLY A 126 -9.03 -8.47 7.83
N PHE A 127 -8.63 -9.32 6.91
CA PHE A 127 -9.13 -10.70 6.84
C PHE A 127 -8.04 -11.65 6.41
#